data_4be9ccba200ed94bca0ac1803c6a8f6e
#
_entry.id   4be9ccba200ed94bca0ac1803c6a8f6e
#
_cell.length_a   1.000
_cell.length_b   1.000
_cell.length_c   1.000
_cell.angle_alpha   90.00
_cell.angle_beta   90.00
_cell.angle_gamma   90.00
#
_symmetry.space_group_name_H-M   'P 1'
#
loop_
_entity.id
_entity.type
_entity.pdbx_description
1 polymer ?
#
loop_
_entity_poly.entity_id
_entity_poly.type
_entity_poly.pdbx_seq_one_letter_code
_entity_poly.pdbx_strand_id
1 'polypeptide(L)'
;MYKRQRYALTGPVIRGDGRGKKINIPTANLEIPAEKVIPANGVYACWAWVSGKKYLSVTNIGIRPTFTPEEYAPHVETHLLDFDRDLYGQEVKLEFIERLREERKFPSVEALVGQIHNDIKRAKKIL
;
A
#
# COMPACT_ATOMS: atom_id res chain seq x y z
N MET A 1 -30.62 -7.48 -0.07
CA MET A 1 -29.16 -7.61 -0.14
C MET A 1 -28.49 -6.62 0.80
N TYR A 2 -27.52 -7.04 1.51
CA TYR A 2 -26.76 -6.14 2.35
C TYR A 2 -25.59 -5.55 1.59
N LYS A 3 -25.15 -4.40 2.04
CA LYS A 3 -23.94 -3.79 1.50
C LYS A 3 -22.80 -4.10 2.45
N ARG A 4 -21.72 -4.59 1.88
CA ARG A 4 -20.53 -4.79 2.66
C ARG A 4 -19.80 -3.48 2.87
N GLN A 5 -19.41 -3.25 4.08
CA GLN A 5 -18.49 -2.15 4.34
C GLN A 5 -17.13 -2.54 3.78
N ARG A 6 -16.48 -1.58 3.18
CA ARG A 6 -15.13 -1.80 2.70
C ARG A 6 -14.20 -1.95 3.88
N TYR A 7 -13.27 -2.88 3.76
CA TYR A 7 -12.28 -3.02 4.80
C TYR A 7 -11.35 -1.81 4.79
N ALA A 8 -11.01 -1.32 5.96
CA ALA A 8 -10.15 -0.14 6.08
C ALA A 8 -9.09 -0.36 7.15
N LEU A 9 -7.91 0.18 6.89
CA LEU A 9 -6.81 0.25 7.84
C LEU A 9 -6.40 1.69 8.02
N THR A 10 -6.14 2.08 9.26
CA THR A 10 -5.67 3.43 9.57
C THR A 10 -4.40 3.33 10.38
N GLY A 11 -3.41 4.14 10.01
CA GLY A 11 -2.17 4.19 10.77
C GLY A 11 -1.32 5.37 10.36
N PRO A 12 -0.36 5.73 11.22
CA PRO A 12 0.57 6.81 10.89
C PRO A 12 1.58 6.36 9.84
N VAL A 13 2.04 7.31 9.06
CA VAL A 13 3.10 7.06 8.09
C VAL A 13 4.44 7.09 8.80
N ILE A 14 5.20 6.00 8.64
CA ILE A 14 6.53 5.87 9.21
C ILE A 14 7.56 5.84 8.10
N ARG A 15 8.83 5.98 8.45
CA ARG A 15 9.90 5.94 7.46
C ARG A 15 10.10 4.53 6.92
N GLY A 16 10.23 4.43 5.60
CA GLY A 16 10.58 3.18 4.95
C GLY A 16 12.05 3.16 4.54
N ASP A 17 12.39 2.22 3.68
CA ASP A 17 13.77 2.05 3.22
C ASP A 17 14.13 2.94 2.02
N GLY A 18 13.19 3.69 1.50
CA GLY A 18 13.44 4.61 0.39
C GLY A 18 13.50 3.98 -0.99
N ARG A 19 13.15 2.70 -1.13
CA ARG A 19 13.21 2.03 -2.44
C ARG A 19 12.35 2.69 -3.50
N GLY A 20 11.16 3.16 -3.11
CA GLY A 20 10.26 3.80 -4.04
C GLY A 20 10.84 5.06 -4.64
N LYS A 21 11.61 5.82 -3.87
CA LYS A 21 12.26 7.02 -4.36
C LYS A 21 13.30 6.70 -5.43
N LYS A 22 14.01 5.58 -5.26
CA LYS A 22 15.06 5.19 -6.21
C LYS A 22 14.50 4.84 -7.58
N ILE A 23 13.27 4.32 -7.63
CA ILE A 23 12.62 3.96 -8.88
C ILE A 23 11.55 4.98 -9.29
N ASN A 24 11.54 6.12 -8.63
CA ASN A 24 10.63 7.23 -8.95
C ASN A 24 9.16 6.91 -8.72
N ILE A 25 8.88 6.00 -7.78
CA ILE A 25 7.52 5.65 -7.37
C ILE A 25 7.49 5.74 -5.85
N PRO A 26 7.26 6.93 -5.30
CA PRO A 26 7.29 7.12 -3.85
C PRO A 26 6.16 6.37 -3.17
N THR A 27 6.49 5.70 -2.08
CA THR A 27 5.52 4.97 -1.28
C THR A 27 5.57 5.44 0.17
N ALA A 28 4.43 5.32 0.84
CA ALA A 28 4.31 5.59 2.25
C ALA A 28 4.15 4.26 3.00
N ASN A 29 4.90 4.10 4.07
CA ASN A 29 4.80 2.93 4.94
C ASN A 29 3.89 3.26 6.11
N LEU A 30 2.89 2.43 6.36
CA LEU A 30 1.96 2.63 7.45
C LEU A 30 2.29 1.70 8.61
N GLU A 31 2.25 2.24 9.81
CA GLU A 31 2.34 1.44 11.02
C GLU A 31 0.95 1.02 11.44
N ILE A 32 0.71 -0.30 11.46
CA ILE A 32 -0.61 -0.84 11.79
C ILE A 32 -0.51 -1.53 13.15
N PRO A 33 -1.45 -1.25 14.08
CA PRO A 33 -1.44 -1.93 15.37
C PRO A 33 -1.47 -3.45 15.24
N ALA A 34 -0.74 -4.13 16.12
CA ALA A 34 -0.56 -5.57 16.03
C ALA A 34 -1.87 -6.35 16.15
N GLU A 35 -2.85 -5.79 16.84
CA GLU A 35 -4.14 -6.45 17.05
C GLU A 35 -5.09 -6.30 15.86
N LYS A 36 -4.73 -5.50 14.88
CA LYS A 36 -5.58 -5.35 13.70
C LYS A 36 -5.47 -6.53 12.75
N VAL A 37 -6.60 -6.92 12.18
CA VAL A 37 -6.61 -7.93 11.11
C VAL A 37 -6.21 -7.25 9.82
N ILE A 38 -5.20 -7.80 9.15
CA ILE A 38 -4.68 -7.24 7.92
C ILE A 38 -5.05 -8.15 6.76
N PRO A 39 -5.47 -7.61 5.61
CA PRO A 39 -5.80 -8.44 4.45
C PRO A 39 -4.62 -9.30 4.01
N ALA A 40 -4.92 -10.34 3.24
CA ALA A 40 -3.90 -11.24 2.73
C ALA A 40 -2.85 -10.49 1.91
N ASN A 41 -1.64 -11.05 1.86
CA ASN A 41 -0.58 -10.46 1.06
C ASN A 41 -1.03 -10.26 -0.39
N GLY A 42 -0.63 -9.17 -0.97
CA GLY A 42 -1.00 -8.85 -2.33
C GLY A 42 -0.94 -7.36 -2.60
N VAL A 43 -1.36 -7.01 -3.79
CA VAL A 43 -1.42 -5.62 -4.23
C VAL A 43 -2.88 -5.25 -4.45
N TYR A 44 -3.29 -4.11 -3.90
CA TYR A 44 -4.68 -3.71 -3.82
C TYR A 44 -4.89 -2.32 -4.40
N ALA A 45 -6.04 -2.14 -5.05
CA ALA A 45 -6.54 -0.80 -5.37
C ALA A 45 -7.26 -0.27 -4.14
N CYS A 46 -6.92 0.94 -3.73
CA CYS A 46 -7.46 1.53 -2.51
C CYS A 46 -7.81 2.99 -2.71
N TRP A 47 -8.67 3.50 -1.82
CA TRP A 47 -8.78 4.92 -1.58
C TRP A 47 -7.96 5.25 -0.34
N ALA A 48 -7.11 6.26 -0.44
CA ALA A 48 -6.33 6.74 0.69
C ALA A 48 -6.89 8.08 1.13
N TRP A 49 -7.24 8.17 2.41
CA TRP A 49 -7.77 9.40 3.00
C TRP A 49 -6.65 10.07 3.79
N VAL A 50 -6.33 11.30 3.40
CA VAL A 50 -5.31 12.11 4.04
C VAL A 50 -5.90 13.49 4.30
N SER A 51 -5.93 13.91 5.57
CA SER A 51 -6.45 15.22 5.94
C SER A 51 -7.83 15.51 5.35
N GLY A 52 -8.69 14.50 5.33
CA GLY A 52 -10.06 14.63 4.82
C GLY A 52 -10.20 14.56 3.31
N LYS A 53 -9.11 14.40 2.58
CA LYS A 53 -9.15 14.27 1.13
C LYS A 53 -8.89 12.85 0.71
N LYS A 54 -9.52 12.44 -0.38
CA LYS A 54 -9.46 11.09 -0.91
C LYS A 54 -8.57 11.03 -2.14
N TYR A 55 -7.64 10.08 -2.14
CA TYR A 55 -6.72 9.88 -3.26
C TYR A 55 -6.76 8.42 -3.69
N LEU A 56 -6.68 8.20 -4.99
CA LEU A 56 -6.51 6.84 -5.50
C LEU A 56 -5.13 6.34 -5.11
N SER A 57 -5.04 5.09 -4.67
CA SER A 57 -3.76 4.53 -4.27
C SER A 57 -3.63 3.07 -4.66
N VAL A 58 -2.39 2.62 -4.78
CA VAL A 58 -2.04 1.21 -4.95
C VAL A 58 -1.26 0.80 -3.73
N THR A 59 -1.74 -0.23 -3.04
CA THR A 59 -1.21 -0.65 -1.75
C THR A 59 -0.65 -2.07 -1.85
N ASN A 60 0.56 -2.25 -1.35
CA ASN A 60 1.19 -3.55 -1.26
C ASN A 60 1.20 -4.02 0.19
N ILE A 61 0.66 -5.22 0.43
CA ILE A 61 0.73 -5.87 1.73
C ILE A 61 1.62 -7.08 1.59
N GLY A 62 2.67 -7.12 2.40
CA GLY A 62 3.60 -8.23 2.40
C GLY A 62 4.14 -8.47 3.80
N ILE A 63 4.96 -9.49 3.94
CA ILE A 63 5.66 -9.78 5.17
C ILE A 63 7.14 -9.55 4.92
N ARG A 64 7.71 -8.64 5.70
CA ARG A 64 9.15 -8.39 5.62
C ARG A 64 9.87 -9.43 6.48
N PRO A 65 10.74 -10.26 5.91
CA PRO A 65 11.51 -11.20 6.72
C PRO A 65 12.51 -10.46 7.60
N THR A 66 12.63 -10.92 8.84
CA THR A 66 13.58 -10.37 9.80
C THR A 66 14.41 -11.53 10.34
N PHE A 67 15.36 -11.21 11.23
CA PHE A 67 16.26 -12.22 11.78
C PHE A 67 15.58 -13.16 12.78
N THR A 68 14.45 -12.74 13.37
CA THR A 68 13.73 -13.55 14.35
C THR A 68 12.27 -13.70 13.93
N PRO A 69 11.67 -14.88 14.19
CA PRO A 69 10.26 -15.09 13.84
C PRO A 69 9.31 -14.11 14.53
N GLU A 70 9.65 -13.66 15.72
CA GLU A 70 8.81 -12.72 16.47
C GLU A 70 8.73 -11.37 15.80
N GLU A 71 9.70 -11.06 14.94
CA GLU A 71 9.74 -9.77 14.26
C GLU A 71 8.99 -9.78 12.93
N TYR A 72 8.48 -10.95 12.50
CA TYR A 72 7.66 -10.99 11.31
C TYR A 72 6.41 -10.17 11.53
N ALA A 73 6.24 -9.16 10.69
CA ALA A 73 5.08 -8.29 10.76
C ALA A 73 4.62 -7.97 9.35
N PRO A 74 3.30 -7.81 9.17
CA PRO A 74 2.79 -7.34 7.88
C PRO A 74 3.35 -5.97 7.58
N HIS A 75 3.72 -5.78 6.32
CA HIS A 75 4.29 -4.53 5.83
C HIS A 75 3.28 -3.91 4.87
N VAL A 76 2.83 -2.70 5.19
CA VAL A 76 1.82 -2.01 4.40
C VAL A 76 2.47 -0.79 3.77
N GLU A 77 2.61 -0.82 2.44
CA GLU A 77 3.14 0.30 1.67
C GLU A 77 2.08 0.76 0.67
N THR A 78 1.90 2.05 0.57
CA THR A 78 0.93 2.58 -0.37
C THR A 78 1.54 3.69 -1.23
N HIS A 79 1.18 3.69 -2.51
CA HIS A 79 1.55 4.74 -3.44
C HIS A 79 0.28 5.54 -3.78
N LEU A 80 0.25 6.80 -3.37
CA LEU A 80 -0.86 7.69 -3.68
C LEU A 80 -0.64 8.35 -5.03
N LEU A 81 -1.65 8.27 -5.88
CA LEU A 81 -1.60 8.92 -7.19
C LEU A 81 -1.91 10.41 -7.05
N ASP A 82 -1.23 11.21 -7.88
CA ASP A 82 -1.44 12.66 -7.90
C ASP A 82 -1.20 13.31 -6.53
N PHE A 83 -0.25 12.78 -5.80
CA PHE A 83 0.12 13.28 -4.48
C PHE A 83 1.64 13.39 -4.41
N ASP A 84 2.15 14.59 -4.12
CA ASP A 84 3.59 14.86 -4.17
C ASP A 84 4.16 15.44 -2.88
N ARG A 85 3.40 15.40 -1.78
CA ARG A 85 3.84 15.92 -0.50
C ARG A 85 4.38 14.81 0.39
N ASP A 86 5.21 15.20 1.37
CA ASP A 86 5.69 14.27 2.38
C ASP A 86 4.55 13.92 3.34
N LEU A 87 4.34 12.64 3.54
CA LEU A 87 3.29 12.13 4.43
C LEU A 87 3.82 11.71 5.79
N TYR A 88 5.13 11.77 6.00
CA TYR A 88 5.72 11.27 7.25
C TYR A 88 5.06 11.90 8.47
N GLY A 89 4.63 11.06 9.40
CA GLY A 89 3.98 11.49 10.63
C GLY A 89 2.49 11.75 10.52
N GLN A 90 1.93 11.75 9.30
CA GLN A 90 0.49 11.93 9.12
C GLN A 90 -0.23 10.60 9.19
N GLU A 91 -1.49 10.65 9.59
CA GLU A 91 -2.33 9.46 9.63
C GLU A 91 -3.01 9.27 8.28
N VAL A 92 -2.98 8.05 7.76
CA VAL A 92 -3.61 7.69 6.50
C VAL A 92 -4.60 6.56 6.74
N LYS A 93 -5.80 6.71 6.19
CA LYS A 93 -6.80 5.65 6.20
C LYS A 93 -6.88 5.06 4.81
N LEU A 94 -6.68 3.75 4.69
CA LEU A 94 -6.79 3.03 3.43
C LEU A 94 -8.10 2.25 3.40
N GLU A 95 -8.92 2.51 2.40
CA GLU A 95 -10.11 1.70 2.12
C GLU A 95 -9.77 0.77 0.97
N PHE A 96 -9.85 -0.52 1.22
CA PHE A 96 -9.50 -1.54 0.24
C PHE A 96 -10.69 -1.80 -0.68
N ILE A 97 -10.48 -1.62 -1.97
CA ILE A 97 -11.53 -1.74 -2.97
C ILE A 97 -11.47 -3.08 -3.67
N GLU A 98 -10.28 -3.44 -4.17
CA GLU A 98 -10.13 -4.68 -4.92
C GLU A 98 -8.68 -5.15 -4.89
N ARG A 99 -8.50 -6.48 -4.77
CA ARG A 99 -7.18 -7.07 -4.87
C ARG A 99 -6.81 -7.17 -6.34
N LEU A 100 -5.67 -6.59 -6.70
CA LEU A 100 -5.22 -6.56 -8.09
C LEU A 100 -4.43 -7.81 -8.46
N ARG A 101 -3.59 -8.30 -7.57
CA ARG A 101 -2.74 -9.45 -7.85
C ARG A 101 -2.03 -9.92 -6.58
N GLU A 102 -1.40 -11.08 -6.70
CA GLU A 102 -0.53 -11.59 -5.65
C GLU A 102 0.76 -10.76 -5.59
N GLU A 103 1.37 -10.76 -4.42
CA GLU A 103 2.71 -10.22 -4.27
C GLU A 103 3.69 -11.20 -4.92
N ARG A 104 4.69 -10.68 -5.62
CA ARG A 104 5.69 -11.51 -6.26
C ARG A 104 7.01 -10.78 -6.41
N LYS A 105 8.07 -11.56 -6.61
CA LYS A 105 9.40 -11.01 -6.85
C LYS A 105 9.60 -10.77 -8.34
N PHE A 106 10.46 -9.82 -8.65
CA PHE A 106 10.73 -9.45 -10.04
C PHE A 106 12.21 -9.65 -10.35
N PRO A 107 12.53 -10.10 -11.56
CA PRO A 107 13.92 -10.34 -11.93
C PRO A 107 14.74 -9.07 -12.14
N SER A 108 14.09 -7.94 -12.33
CA SER A 108 14.78 -6.66 -12.58
C SER A 108 13.94 -5.49 -12.10
N VAL A 109 14.59 -4.35 -11.97
CA VAL A 109 13.90 -3.09 -11.62
C VAL A 109 12.90 -2.72 -12.72
N GLU A 110 13.28 -2.92 -13.98
CA GLU A 110 12.39 -2.61 -15.10
C GLU A 110 11.11 -3.43 -15.06
N ALA A 111 11.23 -4.70 -14.73
CA ALA A 111 10.04 -5.57 -14.60
C ALA A 111 9.15 -5.11 -13.47
N LEU A 112 9.74 -4.74 -12.33
CA LEU A 112 8.99 -4.24 -11.18
C LEU A 112 8.25 -2.94 -11.54
N VAL A 113 8.95 -1.98 -12.14
CA VAL A 113 8.35 -0.71 -12.51
C VAL A 113 7.24 -0.90 -13.52
N GLY A 114 7.45 -1.78 -14.51
CA GLY A 114 6.41 -2.08 -15.50
C GLY A 114 5.15 -2.64 -14.86
N GLN A 115 5.31 -3.54 -13.90
CA GLN A 115 4.16 -4.12 -13.21
C GLN A 115 3.43 -3.08 -12.36
N ILE A 116 4.17 -2.21 -11.68
CA ILE A 116 3.55 -1.15 -10.88
C ILE A 116 2.73 -0.21 -11.77
N HIS A 117 3.25 0.13 -12.94
CA HIS A 117 2.49 0.95 -13.90
C HIS A 117 1.21 0.26 -14.35
N ASN A 118 1.26 -1.05 -14.57
CA ASN A 118 0.05 -1.82 -14.91
C ASN A 118 -0.95 -1.83 -13.75
N ASP A 119 -0.46 -1.97 -12.52
CA ASP A 119 -1.31 -1.93 -11.34
C ASP A 119 -2.05 -0.59 -11.23
N ILE A 120 -1.33 0.50 -11.50
CA ILE A 120 -1.91 1.83 -11.47
C ILE A 120 -3.00 1.97 -12.54
N LYS A 121 -2.75 1.47 -13.74
CA LYS A 121 -3.75 1.50 -14.81
C LYS A 121 -5.00 0.73 -14.42
N ARG A 122 -4.83 -0.45 -13.84
CA ARG A 122 -5.99 -1.25 -13.41
C ARG A 122 -6.76 -0.56 -12.30
N ALA A 123 -6.06 0.03 -11.34
CA ALA A 123 -6.70 0.77 -10.26
C ALA A 123 -7.53 1.93 -10.80
N LYS A 124 -7.00 2.66 -11.76
CA LYS A 124 -7.74 3.77 -12.38
C LYS A 124 -9.01 3.31 -13.09
N LYS A 125 -8.99 2.11 -13.67
CA LYS A 125 -10.18 1.56 -14.33
C LYS A 125 -11.24 1.12 -13.33
N ILE A 126 -10.82 0.59 -12.19
CA ILE A 126 -11.72 0.10 -11.16
C ILE A 126 -12.39 1.25 -10.41
N LEU A 127 -11.68 2.30 -10.18
CA LEU A 127 -12.11 3.44 -9.40
C LEU A 127 -12.37 4.65 -10.31
#